data_005c95eed00e7ead1c094bcb7d9826fa
#
_entry.id   005c95eed00e7ead1c094bcb7d9826fa
#
_cell.length_a   1.000
_cell.length_b   1.000
_cell.length_c   1.000
_cell.angle_alpha   90.00
_cell.angle_beta   90.00
_cell.angle_gamma   90.00
#
_symmetry.space_group_name_H-M   'P 1'
#
loop_
_entity.id
_entity.type
_entity.pdbx_description
1 polymer ?
#
loop_
_entity_poly.entity_id
_entity_poly.type
_entity_poly.pdbx_seq_one_letter_code
_entity_poly.pdbx_strand_id
1 'polypeptide(L)'
;MKLISICALATLLLTTTVGLAQSRKDQKIMQDAQKAKTTLLETSPGLERFFEDSAGYVIFPNVGKGGFIIGGASGNGVVYEDGEPVGMADLKKLNIGLQAGGQAIIEVIFFETDVDLKRFKTEKFQFAAETSAVALKSGIAFNAKYKDGVAVFALPKAGLMADASVGGQKFSYKAF
;
A
#
# COMPACT_ATOMS: atom_id res chain seq x y z
N MET A 1 -35.02 -8.50 -35.63
CA MET A 1 -35.22 -8.65 -34.16
C MET A 1 -34.32 -9.68 -33.50
N LYS A 2 -33.90 -10.79 -34.13
CA LYS A 2 -33.06 -11.83 -33.48
C LYS A 2 -31.57 -11.44 -33.30
N LEU A 3 -30.97 -10.61 -34.16
CA LEU A 3 -29.57 -10.16 -34.01
C LEU A 3 -29.35 -9.19 -32.84
N ILE A 4 -30.32 -8.32 -32.58
CA ILE A 4 -30.23 -7.34 -31.47
C ILE A 4 -30.23 -8.05 -30.12
N SER A 5 -30.98 -9.14 -29.98
CA SER A 5 -31.04 -9.95 -28.76
C SER A 5 -29.73 -10.68 -28.47
N ILE A 6 -28.99 -11.11 -29.50
CA ILE A 6 -27.69 -11.81 -29.29
C ILE A 6 -26.61 -10.85 -28.89
N CYS A 7 -26.57 -9.62 -29.42
CA CYS A 7 -25.62 -8.60 -28.99
C CYS A 7 -25.85 -8.13 -27.55
N ALA A 8 -27.12 -8.00 -27.12
CA ALA A 8 -27.44 -7.64 -25.74
C ALA A 8 -27.05 -8.71 -24.72
N LEU A 9 -27.14 -9.99 -25.10
CA LEU A 9 -26.72 -11.10 -24.23
C LEU A 9 -25.19 -11.21 -24.13
N ALA A 10 -24.46 -10.94 -25.23
CA ALA A 10 -23.00 -10.94 -25.24
C ALA A 10 -22.42 -9.77 -24.42
N THR A 11 -23.03 -8.59 -24.44
CA THR A 11 -22.59 -7.45 -23.61
C THR A 11 -22.83 -7.68 -22.12
N LEU A 12 -23.89 -8.38 -21.73
CA LEU A 12 -24.19 -8.69 -20.34
C LEU A 12 -23.20 -9.71 -19.74
N LEU A 13 -22.72 -10.68 -20.54
CA LEU A 13 -21.71 -11.66 -20.10
C LEU A 13 -20.31 -11.04 -19.90
N LEU A 14 -19.94 -10.03 -20.68
CA LEU A 14 -18.63 -9.36 -20.53
C LEU A 14 -18.55 -8.51 -19.26
N THR A 15 -19.63 -7.92 -18.80
CA THR A 15 -19.63 -7.07 -17.59
C THR A 15 -19.46 -7.88 -16.30
N THR A 16 -19.96 -9.11 -16.25
CA THR A 16 -19.86 -9.96 -15.05
C THR A 16 -18.45 -10.52 -14.82
N THR A 17 -17.67 -10.76 -15.87
CA THR A 17 -16.31 -11.31 -15.76
C THR A 17 -15.30 -10.29 -15.20
N VAL A 18 -15.45 -9.01 -15.50
CA VAL A 18 -14.56 -7.95 -14.99
C VAL A 18 -14.75 -7.76 -13.48
N GLY A 19 -15.98 -7.78 -12.98
CA GLY A 19 -16.27 -7.66 -11.54
C GLY A 19 -15.68 -8.81 -10.71
N LEU A 20 -15.78 -10.05 -11.20
CA LEU A 20 -15.22 -11.22 -10.52
C LEU A 20 -13.68 -11.21 -10.49
N ALA A 21 -13.03 -10.73 -11.54
CA ALA A 21 -11.57 -10.63 -11.61
C ALA A 21 -11.03 -9.57 -10.64
N GLN A 22 -11.70 -8.41 -10.55
CA GLN A 22 -11.33 -7.36 -9.60
C GLN A 22 -11.48 -7.83 -8.15
N SER A 23 -12.59 -8.46 -7.80
CA SER A 23 -12.82 -9.04 -6.47
C SER A 23 -11.76 -10.07 -6.07
N ARG A 24 -11.35 -10.96 -6.99
CA ARG A 24 -10.29 -11.94 -6.72
C ARG A 24 -8.93 -11.29 -6.51
N LYS A 25 -8.61 -10.22 -7.26
CA LYS A 25 -7.38 -9.44 -7.08
C LYS A 25 -7.36 -8.79 -5.71
N ASP A 26 -8.44 -8.15 -5.31
CA ASP A 26 -8.54 -7.46 -4.03
C ASP A 26 -8.42 -8.44 -2.87
N GLN A 27 -9.08 -9.60 -2.93
CA GLN A 27 -8.95 -10.67 -1.95
C GLN A 27 -7.50 -11.15 -1.80
N LYS A 28 -6.78 -11.31 -2.91
CA LYS A 28 -5.36 -11.68 -2.87
C LYS A 28 -4.52 -10.61 -2.19
N ILE A 29 -4.74 -9.34 -2.50
CA ILE A 29 -4.01 -8.23 -1.87
C ILE A 29 -4.28 -8.18 -0.37
N MET A 30 -5.53 -8.42 0.06
CA MET A 30 -5.90 -8.50 1.48
C MET A 30 -5.16 -9.64 2.20
N GLN A 31 -5.09 -10.84 1.60
CA GLN A 31 -4.33 -11.96 2.14
C GLN A 31 -2.82 -11.64 2.21
N ASP A 32 -2.27 -11.02 1.18
CA ASP A 32 -0.86 -10.63 1.14
C ASP A 32 -0.57 -9.51 2.17
N ALA A 33 -1.51 -8.60 2.42
CA ALA A 33 -1.40 -7.57 3.45
C ALA A 33 -1.39 -8.17 4.87
N GLN A 34 -2.21 -9.18 5.14
CA GLN A 34 -2.18 -9.90 6.43
C GLN A 34 -0.84 -10.61 6.65
N LYS A 35 -0.31 -11.31 5.65
CA LYS A 35 1.02 -11.91 5.72
C LYS A 35 2.11 -10.86 5.93
N ALA A 36 1.98 -9.71 5.25
CA ALA A 36 2.91 -8.60 5.42
C ALA A 36 2.87 -8.04 6.84
N LYS A 37 1.70 -7.90 7.46
CA LYS A 37 1.54 -7.48 8.87
C LYS A 37 2.29 -8.44 9.81
N THR A 38 2.09 -9.74 9.64
CA THR A 38 2.80 -10.76 10.43
C THR A 38 4.31 -10.63 10.27
N THR A 39 4.81 -10.54 9.03
CA THR A 39 6.24 -10.37 8.75
C THR A 39 6.83 -9.09 9.35
N LEU A 40 6.08 -7.98 9.32
CA LEU A 40 6.48 -6.71 9.93
C LEU A 40 6.64 -6.84 11.45
N LEU A 41 5.68 -7.47 12.13
CA LEU A 41 5.70 -7.68 13.58
C LEU A 41 6.81 -8.66 14.02
N GLU A 42 7.02 -9.75 13.27
CA GLU A 42 8.12 -10.70 13.50
C GLU A 42 9.50 -10.04 13.34
N THR A 43 9.65 -9.16 12.34
CA THR A 43 10.92 -8.47 12.07
C THR A 43 11.17 -7.34 13.06
N SER A 44 10.14 -6.63 13.48
CA SER A 44 10.24 -5.47 14.35
C SER A 44 9.04 -5.40 15.30
N PRO A 45 9.10 -6.07 16.47
CA PRO A 45 8.02 -6.08 17.47
C PRO A 45 7.62 -4.69 17.96
N GLY A 46 8.53 -3.71 17.91
CA GLY A 46 8.21 -2.32 18.26
C GLY A 46 7.17 -1.64 17.36
N LEU A 47 6.75 -2.28 16.25
CA LEU A 47 5.62 -1.83 15.43
C LEU A 47 4.26 -2.10 16.07
N GLU A 48 4.17 -3.02 17.04
CA GLU A 48 2.90 -3.38 17.68
C GLU A 48 2.15 -2.15 18.18
N ARG A 49 2.83 -1.27 18.88
CA ARG A 49 2.25 0.00 19.39
C ARG A 49 1.64 0.87 18.27
N PHE A 50 2.24 0.89 17.07
CA PHE A 50 1.69 1.65 15.95
C PHE A 50 0.42 1.00 15.40
N PHE A 51 0.34 -0.33 15.40
CA PHE A 51 -0.87 -1.05 15.00
C PHE A 51 -2.00 -0.90 16.00
N GLU A 52 -1.69 -0.67 17.28
CA GLU A 52 -2.65 -0.50 18.37
C GLU A 52 -3.10 0.95 18.55
N ASP A 53 -2.15 1.89 18.48
CA ASP A 53 -2.38 3.29 18.88
C ASP A 53 -2.75 4.21 17.70
N SER A 54 -2.52 3.80 16.43
CA SER A 54 -2.82 4.65 15.28
C SER A 54 -4.32 4.73 15.00
N ALA A 55 -4.80 5.87 14.50
CA ALA A 55 -6.17 6.04 14.02
C ALA A 55 -6.50 5.13 12.82
N GLY A 56 -5.48 4.65 12.13
CA GLY A 56 -5.56 3.68 11.06
C GLY A 56 -4.24 3.55 10.34
N TYR A 57 -4.18 2.59 9.43
CA TYR A 57 -2.95 2.33 8.68
C TYR A 57 -3.24 1.77 7.29
N VAL A 58 -2.26 1.86 6.40
CA VAL A 58 -2.29 1.19 5.10
C VAL A 58 -1.08 0.29 4.94
N ILE A 59 -1.30 -0.95 4.50
CA ILE A 59 -0.24 -1.90 4.20
C ILE A 59 -0.18 -2.13 2.70
N PHE A 60 0.99 -1.85 2.12
CA PHE A 60 1.35 -2.21 0.75
C PHE A 60 2.25 -3.45 0.80
N PRO A 61 1.72 -4.67 0.57
CA PRO A 61 2.49 -5.89 0.72
C PRO A 61 3.59 -6.05 -0.33
N ASN A 62 3.47 -5.36 -1.46
CA ASN A 62 4.42 -5.40 -2.56
C ASN A 62 4.51 -4.03 -3.23
N VAL A 63 5.54 -3.27 -2.89
CA VAL A 63 5.91 -2.06 -3.62
C VAL A 63 7.18 -2.34 -4.40
N GLY A 64 7.12 -2.27 -5.72
CA GLY A 64 8.27 -2.64 -6.53
C GLY A 64 8.20 -2.08 -7.94
N LYS A 65 9.29 -2.26 -8.68
CA LYS A 65 9.34 -1.99 -10.11
C LYS A 65 8.55 -3.10 -10.83
N GLY A 66 7.26 -2.90 -11.03
CA GLY A 66 6.41 -3.83 -11.76
C GLY A 66 5.70 -3.11 -12.90
N GLY A 67 5.93 -3.56 -14.14
CA GLY A 67 5.29 -2.98 -15.31
C GLY A 67 6.04 -1.79 -15.90
N PHE A 68 5.50 -1.22 -16.94
CA PHE A 68 6.07 -0.26 -17.88
C PHE A 68 6.40 1.16 -17.33
N ILE A 69 6.60 1.34 -16.03
CA ILE A 69 6.93 2.65 -15.48
C ILE A 69 8.45 2.82 -15.43
N ILE A 70 8.98 3.56 -16.39
CA ILE A 70 10.39 3.95 -16.41
C ILE A 70 10.65 4.89 -15.22
N GLY A 71 11.51 4.47 -14.30
CA GLY A 71 11.95 5.31 -13.16
C GLY A 71 10.98 5.42 -11.98
N GLY A 72 9.98 4.54 -11.87
CA GLY A 72 9.03 4.54 -10.76
C GLY A 72 8.82 3.17 -10.12
N ALA A 73 8.17 3.13 -8.96
CA ALA A 73 7.59 1.92 -8.38
C ALA A 73 6.11 2.13 -8.08
N SER A 74 5.39 1.01 -8.02
CA SER A 74 3.97 1.01 -7.67
C SER A 74 3.64 -0.13 -6.71
N GLY A 75 2.54 0.01 -5.99
CA GLY A 75 2.00 -1.01 -5.12
C GLY A 75 0.51 -0.84 -4.92
N ASN A 76 -0.18 -1.95 -4.67
CA ASN A 76 -1.56 -1.94 -4.20
C ASN A 76 -1.54 -2.32 -2.72
N GLY A 77 -2.36 -1.67 -1.92
CA GLY A 77 -2.45 -1.86 -0.48
C GLY A 77 -3.88 -1.90 0.03
N VAL A 78 -3.99 -2.23 1.31
CA VAL A 78 -5.26 -2.28 2.04
C VAL A 78 -5.22 -1.25 3.15
N VAL A 79 -6.27 -0.45 3.25
CA VAL A 79 -6.46 0.54 4.32
C VAL A 79 -7.27 -0.09 5.43
N TYR A 80 -6.79 0.10 6.66
CA TYR A 80 -7.41 -0.40 7.89
C TYR A 80 -7.77 0.77 8.80
N GLU A 81 -8.92 0.66 9.46
CA GLU A 81 -9.43 1.55 10.49
C GLU A 81 -9.97 0.65 11.61
N ASP A 82 -9.57 0.90 12.84
CA ASP A 82 -9.89 0.03 13.99
C ASP A 82 -9.52 -1.46 13.78
N GLY A 83 -8.47 -1.72 13.00
CA GLY A 83 -8.03 -3.07 12.64
C GLY A 83 -8.80 -3.75 11.51
N GLU A 84 -9.92 -3.16 11.06
CA GLU A 84 -10.77 -3.70 10.00
C GLU A 84 -10.43 -3.10 8.62
N PRO A 85 -10.46 -3.88 7.54
CA PRO A 85 -10.19 -3.38 6.19
C PRO A 85 -11.36 -2.53 5.69
N VAL A 86 -11.10 -1.25 5.35
CA VAL A 86 -12.11 -0.28 4.91
C VAL A 86 -11.98 0.13 3.44
N GLY A 87 -10.92 -0.28 2.75
CA GLY A 87 -10.75 0.03 1.33
C GLY A 87 -9.39 -0.35 0.79
N MET A 88 -9.21 -0.10 -0.50
CA MET A 88 -7.97 -0.33 -1.23
C MET A 88 -7.23 0.98 -1.44
N ALA A 89 -5.91 0.91 -1.52
CA ALA A 89 -5.07 2.05 -1.89
C ALA A 89 -4.08 1.66 -2.99
N ASP A 90 -3.81 2.61 -3.87
CA ASP A 90 -2.73 2.51 -4.86
C ASP A 90 -1.61 3.49 -4.50
N LEU A 91 -0.38 3.02 -4.58
CA LEU A 91 0.85 3.79 -4.39
C LEU A 91 1.59 3.91 -5.72
N LYS A 92 1.98 5.13 -6.07
CA LYS A 92 2.92 5.42 -7.16
C LYS A 92 4.08 6.26 -6.61
N LYS A 93 5.30 5.74 -6.73
CA LYS A 93 6.52 6.48 -6.38
C LYS A 93 7.11 7.12 -7.62
N LEU A 94 7.40 8.42 -7.54
CA LEU A 94 8.13 9.17 -8.54
C LEU A 94 9.57 9.34 -8.03
N ASN A 95 10.56 9.10 -8.89
CA ASN A 95 11.97 9.23 -8.55
C ASN A 95 12.50 8.18 -7.53
N ILE A 96 12.57 6.95 -8.00
CA ILE A 96 13.45 5.99 -7.34
C ILE A 96 14.84 6.23 -7.92
N GLY A 97 15.79 6.64 -7.08
CA GLY A 97 17.20 6.65 -7.45
C GLY A 97 17.55 5.31 -8.12
N LEU A 98 18.33 5.36 -9.18
CA LEU A 98 18.75 4.22 -10.01
C LEU A 98 19.64 3.23 -9.22
N GLN A 99 19.14 2.71 -8.12
CA GLN A 99 19.77 1.55 -7.49
C GLN A 99 19.28 0.31 -8.25
N ALA A 100 20.19 -0.29 -8.99
CA ALA A 100 19.96 -1.46 -9.81
C ALA A 100 19.44 -2.63 -8.96
N GLY A 101 18.31 -3.21 -9.38
CA GLY A 101 17.77 -4.42 -8.80
C GLY A 101 16.25 -4.30 -8.52
N GLY A 102 15.44 -5.13 -9.16
CA GLY A 102 14.00 -5.21 -8.96
C GLY A 102 13.65 -5.73 -7.58
N GLN A 103 13.63 -4.85 -6.58
CA GLN A 103 13.33 -5.21 -5.20
C GLN A 103 11.89 -4.86 -4.88
N ALA A 104 11.16 -5.84 -4.36
CA ALA A 104 9.87 -5.59 -3.73
C ALA A 104 10.09 -5.26 -2.25
N ILE A 105 9.40 -4.24 -1.76
CA ILE A 105 9.38 -3.90 -0.34
C ILE A 105 7.95 -4.07 0.20
N ILE A 106 7.85 -4.38 1.48
CA ILE A 106 6.63 -4.16 2.25
C ILE A 106 6.72 -2.72 2.77
N GLU A 107 5.67 -1.94 2.57
CA GLU A 107 5.55 -0.60 3.13
C GLU A 107 4.29 -0.50 3.97
N VAL A 108 4.40 0.06 5.17
CA VAL A 108 3.26 0.39 6.02
C VAL A 108 3.32 1.85 6.40
N ILE A 109 2.17 2.52 6.35
CA ILE A 109 1.99 3.91 6.74
C ILE A 109 0.93 3.93 7.84
N PHE A 110 1.29 4.50 8.99
CA PHE A 110 0.38 4.71 10.12
C PHE A 110 -0.03 6.17 10.16
N PHE A 111 -1.27 6.42 10.53
CA PHE A 111 -1.86 7.76 10.69
C PHE A 111 -2.06 8.04 12.17
N GLU A 112 -1.53 9.17 12.65
CA GLU A 112 -1.54 9.53 14.06
C GLU A 112 -2.97 9.84 14.55
N THR A 113 -3.75 10.53 13.71
CA THR A 113 -5.10 10.99 14.03
C THR A 113 -6.10 10.65 12.93
N ASP A 114 -7.40 10.68 13.28
CA ASP A 114 -8.51 10.53 12.32
C ASP A 114 -8.46 11.58 11.21
N VAL A 115 -7.94 12.78 11.53
CA VAL A 115 -7.78 13.85 10.55
C VAL A 115 -6.74 13.45 9.49
N ASP A 116 -5.64 12.83 9.89
CA ASP A 116 -4.59 12.39 8.99
C ASP A 116 -5.05 11.21 8.13
N LEU A 117 -5.74 10.23 8.73
CA LEU A 117 -6.36 9.14 8.00
C LEU A 117 -7.40 9.66 6.99
N LYS A 118 -8.23 10.62 7.38
CA LYS A 118 -9.23 11.23 6.50
C LYS A 118 -8.57 11.99 5.34
N ARG A 119 -7.47 12.71 5.58
CA ARG A 119 -6.67 13.34 4.53
C ARG A 119 -6.14 12.32 3.53
N PHE A 120 -5.67 11.16 3.99
CA PHE A 120 -5.23 10.08 3.12
C PHE A 120 -6.38 9.51 2.27
N LYS A 121 -7.57 9.38 2.81
CA LYS A 121 -8.76 8.88 2.10
C LYS A 121 -9.29 9.86 1.05
N THR A 122 -8.87 11.13 1.04
CA THR A 122 -9.26 12.08 0.00
C THR A 122 -8.43 11.88 -1.27
N GLU A 123 -9.04 12.02 -2.46
CA GLU A 123 -8.53 11.57 -3.78
C GLU A 123 -7.19 12.18 -4.26
N LYS A 124 -6.48 12.95 -3.51
CA LYS A 124 -5.22 13.59 -3.96
C LYS A 124 -4.18 13.70 -2.86
N PHE A 125 -4.14 12.75 -1.96
CA PHE A 125 -3.11 12.76 -0.95
C PHE A 125 -1.74 12.59 -1.61
N GLN A 126 -0.97 13.67 -1.59
CA GLN A 126 0.43 13.67 -2.00
C GLN A 126 1.26 13.87 -0.75
N PHE A 127 2.06 12.89 -0.47
CA PHE A 127 2.98 12.92 0.62
C PHE A 127 4.33 13.36 0.05
N ALA A 128 4.83 14.52 0.44
CA ALA A 128 6.21 14.89 0.18
C ALA A 128 7.09 14.00 1.05
N ALA A 129 7.58 12.92 0.48
CA ALA A 129 8.26 11.84 1.17
C ALA A 129 9.70 12.17 1.58
N GLU A 130 10.01 13.42 1.83
CA GLU A 130 11.14 13.79 2.69
C GLU A 130 10.88 13.39 4.15
N THR A 131 9.67 12.94 4.45
CA THR A 131 9.31 12.36 5.73
C THR A 131 9.81 10.94 5.71
N SER A 132 10.96 10.77 6.26
CA SER A 132 11.78 9.58 6.46
C SER A 132 10.98 8.28 6.62
N ALA A 133 10.87 7.48 5.56
CA ALA A 133 10.54 6.08 5.74
C ALA A 133 11.68 5.44 6.54
N VAL A 134 11.32 4.90 7.68
CA VAL A 134 12.26 4.16 8.51
C VAL A 134 12.44 2.79 7.88
N ALA A 135 13.63 2.52 7.34
CA ALA A 135 13.99 1.17 6.91
C ALA A 135 14.01 0.25 8.13
N LEU A 136 13.13 -0.75 8.14
CA LEU A 136 13.06 -1.70 9.24
C LEU A 136 14.29 -2.61 9.24
N LYS A 137 15.09 -2.43 10.26
CA LYS A 137 16.06 -3.39 10.78
C LYS A 137 15.65 -3.67 12.22
N SER A 138 16.02 -4.80 12.77
CA SER A 138 15.68 -5.16 14.15
C SER A 138 15.87 -3.98 15.12
N GLY A 139 14.85 -3.62 15.86
CA GLY A 139 14.89 -2.65 16.96
C GLY A 139 14.68 -1.17 16.61
N ILE A 140 14.67 -0.76 15.34
CA ILE A 140 14.58 0.67 14.97
C ILE A 140 13.19 1.26 15.25
N ALA A 141 12.12 0.46 15.14
CA ALA A 141 10.75 0.94 15.34
C ALA A 141 10.47 1.48 16.75
N PHE A 142 11.21 1.06 17.78
CA PHE A 142 11.02 1.53 19.16
C PHE A 142 11.23 3.04 19.34
N ASN A 143 12.08 3.66 18.54
CA ASN A 143 12.39 5.10 18.61
C ASN A 143 11.71 5.95 17.54
N ALA A 144 10.95 5.33 16.66
CA ALA A 144 10.25 6.05 15.60
C ALA A 144 9.11 6.89 16.17
N LYS A 145 8.88 8.06 15.57
CA LYS A 145 7.81 9.01 15.91
C LYS A 145 7.04 9.37 14.67
N TYR A 146 5.81 9.81 14.87
CA TYR A 146 5.04 10.45 13.82
C TYR A 146 5.72 11.76 13.40
N LYS A 147 5.67 12.04 12.11
CA LYS A 147 6.07 13.31 11.51
C LYS A 147 4.98 13.77 10.55
N ASP A 148 4.47 14.97 10.77
CA ASP A 148 3.33 15.52 10.01
C ASP A 148 2.10 14.59 10.00
N GLY A 149 1.84 13.91 11.16
CA GLY A 149 0.70 13.01 11.37
C GLY A 149 0.86 11.62 10.78
N VAL A 150 2.06 11.25 10.27
CA VAL A 150 2.31 9.94 9.68
C VAL A 150 3.61 9.30 10.16
N ALA A 151 3.64 7.97 10.23
CA ALA A 151 4.86 7.19 10.41
C ALA A 151 4.94 6.14 9.30
N VAL A 152 6.04 6.14 8.55
CA VAL A 152 6.24 5.25 7.39
C VAL A 152 7.37 4.28 7.67
N PHE A 153 7.11 2.99 7.45
CA PHE A 153 8.10 1.94 7.60
C PHE A 153 8.18 1.10 6.33
N ALA A 154 9.40 0.74 5.96
CA ALA A 154 9.68 -0.06 4.78
C ALA A 154 10.55 -1.27 5.13
N LEU A 155 10.13 -2.46 4.73
CA LEU A 155 10.85 -3.72 4.91
C LEU A 155 11.19 -4.31 3.54
N PRO A 156 12.49 -4.40 3.17
CA PRO A 156 12.93 -5.09 1.96
C PRO A 156 12.63 -6.59 2.03
N LYS A 157 12.04 -7.18 0.97
CA LYS A 157 11.69 -8.61 0.94
C LYS A 157 12.87 -9.57 0.73
N ALA A 158 13.96 -9.12 0.20
CA ALA A 158 15.14 -9.95 -0.05
C ALA A 158 16.39 -9.20 0.38
N GLY A 159 16.89 -9.43 1.58
CA GLY A 159 18.24 -9.22 2.13
C GLY A 159 19.17 -8.12 1.60
N LEU A 160 18.75 -7.34 0.63
CA LEU A 160 19.52 -6.30 -0.02
C LEU A 160 19.22 -4.96 0.64
N MET A 161 20.24 -4.16 0.88
CA MET A 161 20.11 -2.81 1.43
C MET A 161 19.21 -1.98 0.53
N ALA A 162 17.94 -1.85 0.94
CA ALA A 162 17.08 -0.84 0.37
C ALA A 162 17.54 0.49 0.94
N ASP A 163 18.12 1.31 0.12
CA ASP A 163 18.12 2.72 0.36
C ASP A 163 16.65 3.15 0.33
N ALA A 164 16.10 3.45 1.50
CA ALA A 164 14.73 3.91 1.67
C ALA A 164 14.64 5.39 1.27
N SER A 165 15.18 5.74 0.10
CA SER A 165 14.94 7.05 -0.50
C SER A 165 13.49 7.07 -0.99
N VAL A 166 12.64 7.63 -0.16
CA VAL A 166 11.22 7.80 -0.42
C VAL A 166 11.07 9.10 -1.20
N GLY A 167 11.26 9.05 -2.51
CA GLY A 167 10.88 10.15 -3.40
C GLY A 167 9.37 10.42 -3.34
N GLY A 168 8.90 11.50 -3.91
CA GLY A 168 7.49 11.89 -3.86
C GLY A 168 6.54 10.71 -4.12
N GLN A 169 5.63 10.47 -3.20
CA GLN A 169 4.64 9.40 -3.28
C GLN A 169 3.27 10.00 -3.59
N LYS A 170 2.54 9.37 -4.50
CA LYS A 170 1.14 9.67 -4.80
C LYS A 170 0.30 8.46 -4.43
N PHE A 171 -0.78 8.74 -3.73
CA PHE A 171 -1.74 7.72 -3.32
C PHE A 171 -3.11 7.99 -3.94
N SER A 172 -3.87 6.92 -4.16
CA SER A 172 -5.30 6.99 -4.38
C SER A 172 -5.99 5.98 -3.47
N TYR A 173 -7.17 6.32 -3.00
CA TYR A 173 -7.99 5.50 -2.12
C TYR A 173 -9.32 5.17 -2.79
N LYS A 174 -9.81 3.95 -2.55
CA LYS A 174 -11.14 3.48 -2.96
C LYS A 174 -11.74 2.68 -1.80
N ALA A 175 -12.84 3.16 -1.23
CA ALA A 175 -13.62 2.42 -0.23
C ALA A 175 -14.21 1.12 -0.80
N PHE A 176 -14.44 0.15 0.06
CA PHE A 176 -15.16 -1.09 -0.28
C PHE A 176 -16.63 -0.83 -0.55
#